data_f45e06cb26335510b367d54e4b92065e
#
_entry.id   f45e06cb26335510b367d54e4b92065e
#
_cell.length_a   1.000
_cell.length_b   1.000
_cell.length_c   1.000
_cell.angle_alpha   90.00
_cell.angle_beta   90.00
_cell.angle_gamma   90.00
#
_symmetry.space_group_name_H-M   'P 1'
#
loop_
_entity.id
_entity.type
_entity.pdbx_description
1 polymer ?
#
loop_
_entity_poly.entity_id
_entity_poly.type
_entity_poly.pdbx_seq_one_letter_code
_entity_poly.pdbx_strand_id
1 'polypeptide(L)'
;MLAGVSVTWYTWLEQGRRINVSTDVLEALARALRLDDAERQHLLTLAVRAPAAHADDVADVPDALVRLITSMEPAPAYVLGPRWEFLAWNRPQARLYPVIERLDDVDRNLLWAMFAEPSVRPLLDDWPAQARRILAEFRAGTAALRDDPQVATLVDRLRAASPEFADWWPQLDVAQFQTRLRRYHHPRAGELVFEYQQLTPSEWPSLRVVCQLPLPGDDSAERLAAWREIA
;
A
#
# COMPACT_ATOMS: atom_id res chain seq x y z
N MET A 1 -37.71 -1.97 -3.39
CA MET A 1 -36.79 -1.81 -2.26
C MET A 1 -35.53 -2.59 -2.58
N LEU A 2 -34.45 -1.92 -2.93
CA LEU A 2 -33.12 -2.53 -3.04
C LEU A 2 -32.50 -2.51 -1.64
N ALA A 3 -31.98 -3.63 -1.16
CA ALA A 3 -31.31 -3.78 0.13
C ALA A 3 -32.16 -3.63 1.42
N GLY A 4 -33.48 -3.68 1.35
CA GLY A 4 -34.34 -3.61 2.56
C GLY A 4 -34.44 -2.25 3.24
N VAL A 5 -33.86 -1.19 2.66
CA VAL A 5 -33.90 0.18 3.19
C VAL A 5 -34.80 1.08 2.36
N SER A 6 -35.33 2.16 2.99
CA SER A 6 -36.13 3.15 2.29
C SER A 6 -35.25 4.05 1.40
N VAL A 7 -35.83 4.60 0.34
CA VAL A 7 -35.13 5.58 -0.52
C VAL A 7 -34.65 6.78 0.28
N THR A 8 -35.46 7.26 1.22
CA THR A 8 -35.08 8.39 2.11
C THR A 8 -33.87 8.07 2.95
N TRP A 9 -33.78 6.84 3.50
CA TRP A 9 -32.64 6.40 4.30
C TRP A 9 -31.37 6.30 3.44
N TYR A 10 -31.48 5.75 2.23
CA TYR A 10 -30.38 5.67 1.27
C TYR A 10 -29.87 7.06 0.87
N THR A 11 -30.79 8.00 0.61
CA THR A 11 -30.44 9.40 0.34
C THR A 11 -29.69 10.05 1.51
N TRP A 12 -30.06 9.75 2.75
CA TRP A 12 -29.34 10.26 3.92
C TRP A 12 -27.92 9.70 4.03
N LEU A 13 -27.74 8.42 3.67
CA LEU A 13 -26.42 7.80 3.61
C LEU A 13 -25.53 8.51 2.57
N GLU A 14 -26.03 8.71 1.35
CA GLU A 14 -25.30 9.42 0.28
C GLU A 14 -24.99 10.88 0.63
N GLN A 15 -25.83 11.52 1.40
CA GLN A 15 -25.61 12.90 1.89
C GLN A 15 -24.64 12.97 3.07
N GLY A 16 -24.08 11.85 3.51
CA GLY A 16 -23.13 11.82 4.63
C GLY A 16 -23.76 12.17 6.00
N ARG A 17 -25.08 12.02 6.14
CA ARG A 17 -25.73 12.25 7.44
C ARG A 17 -25.31 11.18 8.44
N ARG A 18 -25.18 11.57 9.71
CA ARG A 18 -24.87 10.64 10.80
C ARG A 18 -26.05 9.70 11.05
N ILE A 19 -26.03 8.53 10.44
CA ILE A 19 -26.99 7.45 10.63
C ILE A 19 -26.24 6.20 11.11
N ASN A 20 -26.88 5.44 12.01
CA ASN A 20 -26.35 4.14 12.40
C ASN A 20 -26.70 3.13 11.31
N VAL A 21 -25.69 2.51 10.72
CA VAL A 21 -25.82 1.50 9.68
C VAL A 21 -25.38 0.17 10.26
N SER A 22 -26.24 -0.84 10.26
CA SER A 22 -25.85 -2.19 10.68
C SER A 22 -25.04 -2.88 9.59
N THR A 23 -24.19 -3.84 9.98
CA THR A 23 -23.41 -4.65 9.06
C THR A 23 -24.31 -5.37 8.04
N ASP A 24 -25.48 -5.86 8.46
CA ASP A 24 -26.42 -6.53 7.55
C ASP A 24 -26.94 -5.62 6.44
N VAL A 25 -27.17 -4.34 6.75
CA VAL A 25 -27.58 -3.34 5.76
C VAL A 25 -26.46 -3.02 4.80
N LEU A 26 -25.22 -2.92 5.29
CA LEU A 26 -24.05 -2.71 4.44
C LEU A 26 -23.81 -3.89 3.49
N GLU A 27 -23.95 -5.11 3.98
CA GLU A 27 -23.88 -6.33 3.17
C GLU A 27 -24.99 -6.39 2.11
N ALA A 28 -26.20 -5.96 2.48
CA ALA A 28 -27.31 -5.88 1.54
C ALA A 28 -27.08 -4.79 0.45
N LEU A 29 -26.49 -3.65 0.84
CA LEU A 29 -26.09 -2.59 -0.09
C LEU A 29 -24.97 -3.07 -1.03
N ALA A 30 -23.94 -3.74 -0.50
CA ALA A 30 -22.85 -4.29 -1.31
C ALA A 30 -23.38 -5.24 -2.40
N ARG A 31 -24.30 -6.13 -2.03
CA ARG A 31 -24.96 -7.02 -3.00
C ARG A 31 -25.82 -6.27 -4.03
N ALA A 32 -26.59 -5.27 -3.58
CA ALA A 32 -27.46 -4.50 -4.46
C ALA A 32 -26.68 -3.66 -5.47
N LEU A 33 -25.55 -3.10 -5.05
CA LEU A 33 -24.63 -2.31 -5.87
C LEU A 33 -23.68 -3.18 -6.70
N ARG A 34 -23.70 -4.51 -6.48
CA ARG A 34 -22.81 -5.49 -7.15
C ARG A 34 -21.33 -5.18 -6.92
N LEU A 35 -21.01 -4.75 -5.69
CA LEU A 35 -19.62 -4.49 -5.31
C LEU A 35 -18.82 -5.80 -5.35
N ASP A 36 -17.59 -5.70 -5.83
CA ASP A 36 -16.65 -6.80 -5.71
C ASP A 36 -16.15 -6.96 -4.26
N ASP A 37 -15.34 -7.98 -3.99
CA ASP A 37 -14.86 -8.28 -2.63
C ASP A 37 -14.01 -7.12 -2.05
N ALA A 38 -13.23 -6.42 -2.88
CA ALA A 38 -12.41 -5.29 -2.46
C ALA A 38 -13.27 -4.08 -2.09
N GLU A 39 -14.21 -3.73 -2.95
CA GLU A 39 -15.17 -2.64 -2.77
C GLU A 39 -16.08 -2.90 -1.55
N ARG A 40 -16.57 -4.14 -1.41
CA ARG A 40 -17.37 -4.59 -0.26
C ARG A 40 -16.57 -4.43 1.04
N GLN A 41 -15.34 -4.92 1.10
CA GLN A 41 -14.49 -4.79 2.28
C GLN A 41 -14.19 -3.33 2.60
N HIS A 42 -13.98 -2.51 1.58
CA HIS A 42 -13.79 -1.07 1.75
C HIS A 42 -15.04 -0.38 2.33
N LEU A 43 -16.23 -0.70 1.82
CA LEU A 43 -17.49 -0.20 2.35
C LEU A 43 -17.66 -0.56 3.84
N LEU A 44 -17.39 -1.81 4.21
CA LEU A 44 -17.46 -2.25 5.61
C LEU A 44 -16.43 -1.49 6.48
N THR A 45 -15.22 -1.29 6.00
CA THR A 45 -14.16 -0.56 6.71
C THR A 45 -14.53 0.91 6.93
N LEU A 46 -15.14 1.57 5.94
CA LEU A 46 -15.61 2.95 6.05
C LEU A 46 -16.75 3.10 7.05
N ALA A 47 -17.61 2.11 7.15
CA ALA A 47 -18.80 2.15 7.99
C ALA A 47 -18.55 1.73 9.44
N VAL A 48 -17.64 0.81 9.66
CA VAL A 48 -17.12 0.52 10.99
C VAL A 48 -16.34 1.76 11.42
N ARG A 49 -16.95 2.54 12.32
CA ARG A 49 -16.22 3.52 13.11
C ARG A 49 -15.34 2.72 14.08
N ALA A 50 -14.27 2.12 13.56
CA ALA A 50 -13.22 1.63 14.42
C ALA A 50 -12.87 2.80 15.35
N PRO A 51 -12.77 2.59 16.69
CA PRO A 51 -12.03 3.52 17.51
C PRO A 51 -10.78 3.77 16.68
N ALA A 52 -10.47 5.05 16.38
CA ALA A 52 -9.29 5.38 15.62
C ALA A 52 -8.22 4.42 16.11
N ALA A 53 -7.85 3.44 15.28
CA ALA A 53 -6.61 2.77 15.53
C ALA A 53 -5.71 3.99 15.60
N HIS A 54 -5.37 4.38 16.83
CA HIS A 54 -4.36 5.38 17.02
C HIS A 54 -3.23 4.78 16.21
N ALA A 55 -2.92 5.40 15.08
CA ALA A 55 -1.63 5.28 14.48
C ALA A 55 -0.69 5.93 15.52
N ASP A 56 -0.82 5.40 16.78
CA ASP A 56 0.10 5.70 17.84
C ASP A 56 1.43 5.37 17.24
N ASP A 57 2.22 6.39 17.13
CA ASP A 57 3.58 6.40 16.66
C ASP A 57 4.18 5.02 16.90
N VAL A 58 4.24 4.19 15.83
CA VAL A 58 5.14 3.06 15.84
C VAL A 58 6.50 3.70 15.71
N ALA A 59 6.94 4.29 16.83
CA ALA A 59 8.18 5.02 16.91
C ALA A 59 9.37 4.11 16.55
N ASP A 60 9.23 2.79 16.80
CA ASP A 60 10.26 1.82 16.50
C ASP A 60 9.67 0.51 15.97
N VAL A 61 10.21 0.02 14.85
CA VAL A 61 9.86 -1.31 14.33
C VAL A 61 10.37 -2.37 15.33
N PRO A 62 9.51 -3.33 15.73
CA PRO A 62 9.97 -4.40 16.62
C PRO A 62 11.18 -5.14 16.04
N ASP A 63 12.21 -5.35 16.87
CA ASP A 63 13.45 -6.06 16.50
C ASP A 63 13.18 -7.42 15.85
N ALA A 64 12.10 -8.09 16.26
CA ALA A 64 11.68 -9.35 15.68
C ALA A 64 11.37 -9.23 14.17
N LEU A 65 10.72 -8.14 13.75
CA LEU A 65 10.42 -7.89 12.34
C LEU A 65 11.67 -7.49 11.56
N VAL A 66 12.57 -6.72 12.18
CA VAL A 66 13.87 -6.40 11.56
C VAL A 66 14.69 -7.67 11.31
N ARG A 67 14.76 -8.58 12.30
CA ARG A 67 15.42 -9.88 12.11
C ARG A 67 14.74 -10.73 11.07
N LEU A 68 13.40 -10.73 11.03
CA LEU A 68 12.63 -11.48 10.02
C LEU A 68 13.00 -11.04 8.61
N ILE A 69 12.91 -9.76 8.28
CA ILE A 69 13.23 -9.27 6.94
C ILE A 69 14.72 -9.46 6.60
N THR A 70 15.62 -9.37 7.58
CA THR A 70 17.04 -9.66 7.37
C THR A 70 17.28 -11.14 7.05
N SER A 71 16.55 -12.06 7.68
CA SER A 71 16.67 -13.50 7.42
C SER A 71 16.14 -13.90 6.03
N MET A 72 15.38 -13.03 5.37
CA MET A 72 14.89 -13.26 4.00
C MET A 72 15.95 -12.99 2.92
N GLU A 73 17.11 -12.42 3.26
CA GLU A 73 18.16 -12.19 2.27
C GLU A 73 18.57 -13.50 1.58
N PRO A 74 18.74 -13.52 0.25
CA PRO A 74 18.90 -12.38 -0.67
C PRO A 74 17.61 -11.76 -1.23
N ALA A 75 16.43 -12.20 -0.80
CA ALA A 75 15.17 -11.62 -1.27
C ALA A 75 14.95 -10.21 -0.68
N PRO A 76 14.54 -9.22 -1.49
CA PRO A 76 14.19 -7.90 -1.00
C PRO A 76 12.98 -7.96 -0.06
N ALA A 77 13.08 -7.30 1.10
CA ALA A 77 11.99 -7.24 2.06
C ALA A 77 12.02 -5.93 2.88
N TYR A 78 10.83 -5.49 3.30
CA TYR A 78 10.67 -4.27 4.07
C TYR A 78 9.41 -4.30 4.95
N VAL A 79 9.36 -3.39 5.91
CA VAL A 79 8.20 -3.17 6.78
C VAL A 79 7.59 -1.81 6.45
N LEU A 80 6.28 -1.79 6.21
CA LEU A 80 5.50 -0.55 6.09
C LEU A 80 4.71 -0.30 7.36
N GLY A 81 4.62 0.96 7.71
CA GLY A 81 3.71 1.48 8.70
C GLY A 81 2.27 1.66 8.17
N PRO A 82 1.36 2.12 9.03
CA PRO A 82 -0.06 2.27 8.70
C PRO A 82 -0.33 3.26 7.58
N ARG A 83 0.53 4.27 7.40
CA ARG A 83 0.42 5.30 6.34
C ARG A 83 1.32 4.99 5.15
N TRP A 84 1.84 3.75 5.08
CA TRP A 84 2.74 3.26 4.02
C TRP A 84 4.13 3.89 4.03
N GLU A 85 4.56 4.42 5.16
CA GLU A 85 5.93 4.80 5.43
C GLU A 85 6.85 3.57 5.49
N PHE A 86 8.04 3.65 4.89
CA PHE A 86 9.06 2.63 5.05
C PHE A 86 9.70 2.76 6.44
N LEU A 87 9.45 1.79 7.31
CA LEU A 87 9.96 1.78 8.68
C LEU A 87 11.26 0.97 8.83
N ALA A 88 11.38 -0.12 8.08
CA ALA A 88 12.60 -0.94 8.03
C ALA A 88 12.71 -1.64 6.67
N TRP A 89 13.92 -1.96 6.26
CA TRP A 89 14.20 -2.71 5.04
C TRP A 89 15.53 -3.47 5.15
N ASN A 90 15.67 -4.54 4.36
CA ASN A 90 16.93 -5.26 4.26
C ASN A 90 17.81 -4.70 3.13
N ARG A 91 19.08 -5.14 3.08
CA ARG A 91 20.05 -4.69 2.07
C ARG A 91 19.60 -4.92 0.62
N PRO A 92 19.03 -6.07 0.24
CA PRO A 92 18.51 -6.27 -1.11
C PRO A 92 17.43 -5.25 -1.48
N GLN A 93 16.56 -4.88 -0.54
CA GLN A 93 15.54 -3.85 -0.79
C GLN A 93 16.16 -2.47 -1.02
N ALA A 94 17.16 -2.07 -0.24
CA ALA A 94 17.89 -0.83 -0.46
C ALA A 94 18.60 -0.80 -1.82
N ARG A 95 19.09 -1.95 -2.29
CA ARG A 95 19.69 -2.07 -3.63
C ARG A 95 18.64 -1.97 -4.73
N LEU A 96 17.47 -2.59 -4.55
CA LEU A 96 16.38 -2.53 -5.53
C LEU A 96 15.79 -1.12 -5.64
N TYR A 97 15.66 -0.43 -4.52
CA TYR A 97 15.13 0.93 -4.41
C TYR A 97 16.11 1.85 -3.65
N PRO A 98 17.24 2.26 -4.25
CA PRO A 98 18.24 3.07 -3.54
C PRO A 98 17.72 4.41 -3.05
N VAL A 99 16.60 4.86 -3.58
CA VAL A 99 15.92 6.09 -3.16
C VAL A 99 15.50 6.05 -1.68
N ILE A 100 15.15 4.88 -1.14
CA ILE A 100 14.66 4.75 0.25
C ILE A 100 15.67 5.29 1.27
N GLU A 101 16.97 5.12 1.02
CA GLU A 101 18.04 5.59 1.92
C GLU A 101 18.34 7.09 1.76
N ARG A 102 17.88 7.70 0.67
CA ARG A 102 18.10 9.13 0.39
C ARG A 102 16.95 10.03 0.78
N LEU A 103 15.75 9.45 0.89
CA LEU A 103 14.56 10.18 1.31
C LEU A 103 14.67 10.54 2.80
N ASP A 104 14.25 11.75 3.13
CA ASP A 104 14.03 12.14 4.53
C ASP A 104 12.84 11.39 5.14
N ASP A 105 12.66 11.50 6.45
CA ASP A 105 11.63 10.74 7.17
C ASP A 105 10.21 11.06 6.70
N VAL A 106 9.96 12.28 6.24
CA VAL A 106 8.63 12.72 5.75
C VAL A 106 8.31 12.13 4.39
N ASP A 107 9.32 11.99 3.52
CA ASP A 107 9.20 11.50 2.15
C ASP A 107 9.46 9.99 2.03
N ARG A 108 9.93 9.35 3.10
CA ARG A 108 10.21 7.90 3.14
C ARG A 108 8.93 7.09 3.17
N ASN A 109 8.15 7.22 2.11
CA ASN A 109 6.82 6.63 1.94
C ASN A 109 6.72 5.93 0.58
N LEU A 110 6.02 4.78 0.53
CA LEU A 110 5.92 4.00 -0.70
C LEU A 110 5.18 4.74 -1.82
N LEU A 111 4.11 5.50 -1.47
CA LEU A 111 3.43 6.32 -2.47
C LEU A 111 4.31 7.47 -2.96
N TRP A 112 5.01 8.14 -2.05
CA TRP A 112 5.94 9.19 -2.42
C TRP A 112 7.02 8.66 -3.37
N ALA A 113 7.67 7.55 -3.02
CA ALA A 113 8.65 6.90 -3.88
C ALA A 113 8.06 6.52 -5.25
N MET A 114 6.81 6.05 -5.31
CA MET A 114 6.16 5.64 -6.55
C MET A 114 5.82 6.81 -7.47
N PHE A 115 5.35 7.93 -6.94
CA PHE A 115 4.78 9.03 -7.72
C PHE A 115 5.69 10.26 -7.84
N ALA A 116 6.50 10.55 -6.82
CA ALA A 116 7.32 11.76 -6.76
C ALA A 116 8.80 11.51 -7.12
N GLU A 117 9.28 10.25 -7.03
CA GLU A 117 10.68 9.94 -7.28
C GLU A 117 10.95 9.54 -8.74
N PRO A 118 11.65 10.38 -9.52
CA PRO A 118 11.90 10.11 -10.93
C PRO A 118 12.67 8.83 -11.19
N SER A 119 13.52 8.40 -10.24
CA SER A 119 14.35 7.20 -10.36
C SER A 119 13.57 5.88 -10.22
N VAL A 120 12.36 5.91 -9.66
CA VAL A 120 11.53 4.71 -9.47
C VAL A 120 10.74 4.35 -10.72
N ARG A 121 10.26 5.34 -11.46
CA ARG A 121 9.45 5.11 -12.68
C ARG A 121 10.13 4.18 -13.69
N PRO A 122 11.40 4.38 -14.08
CA PRO A 122 12.06 3.51 -15.06
C PRO A 122 12.43 2.12 -14.52
N LEU A 123 12.38 1.91 -13.20
CA LEU A 123 12.60 0.57 -12.63
C LEU A 123 11.47 -0.40 -12.92
N LEU A 124 10.26 0.08 -13.21
CA LEU A 124 9.06 -0.74 -13.32
C LEU A 124 8.67 -0.95 -14.78
N ASP A 125 8.40 -2.20 -15.15
CA ASP A 125 8.05 -2.59 -16.52
C ASP A 125 6.81 -1.85 -17.05
N ASP A 126 5.73 -1.83 -16.24
CA ASP A 126 4.51 -1.07 -16.51
C ASP A 126 4.21 -0.17 -15.30
N TRP A 127 4.95 0.95 -15.20
CA TRP A 127 4.78 1.88 -14.11
C TRP A 127 3.32 2.39 -13.97
N PRO A 128 2.60 2.79 -15.04
CA PRO A 128 1.25 3.31 -14.89
C PRO A 128 0.29 2.30 -14.27
N ALA A 129 0.30 1.04 -14.72
CA ALA A 129 -0.55 0.00 -14.17
C ALA A 129 -0.18 -0.32 -12.71
N GLN A 130 1.12 -0.38 -12.41
CA GLN A 130 1.58 -0.65 -11.03
C GLN A 130 1.26 0.51 -10.09
N ALA A 131 1.44 1.75 -10.52
CA ALA A 131 1.15 2.95 -9.73
C ALA A 131 -0.35 3.09 -9.43
N ARG A 132 -1.24 2.87 -10.43
CA ARG A 132 -2.70 2.85 -10.22
C ARG A 132 -3.11 1.80 -9.20
N ARG A 133 -2.53 0.60 -9.29
CA ARG A 133 -2.82 -0.48 -8.35
C ARG A 133 -2.37 -0.14 -6.93
N ILE A 134 -1.13 0.35 -6.76
CA ILE A 134 -0.62 0.79 -5.45
C ILE A 134 -1.51 1.89 -4.86
N LEU A 135 -1.98 2.82 -5.69
CA LEU A 135 -2.90 3.86 -5.27
C LEU A 135 -4.23 3.29 -4.76
N ALA A 136 -4.81 2.32 -5.49
CA ALA A 136 -6.04 1.65 -5.09
C ALA A 136 -5.88 0.83 -3.81
N GLU A 137 -4.76 0.11 -3.66
CA GLU A 137 -4.38 -0.62 -2.44
C GLU A 137 -4.17 0.32 -1.25
N PHE A 138 -3.52 1.47 -1.47
CA PHE A 138 -3.33 2.49 -0.43
C PHE A 138 -4.67 3.02 0.07
N ARG A 139 -5.57 3.36 -0.84
CA ARG A 139 -6.90 3.86 -0.49
C ARG A 139 -7.67 2.84 0.36
N ALA A 140 -7.65 1.56 -0.03
CA ALA A 140 -8.25 0.48 0.75
C ALA A 140 -7.58 0.34 2.13
N GLY A 141 -6.25 0.34 2.16
CA GLY A 141 -5.46 0.13 3.38
C GLY A 141 -5.50 1.28 4.38
N THR A 142 -5.80 2.51 3.93
CA THR A 142 -5.88 3.71 4.77
C THR A 142 -7.32 4.19 5.00
N ALA A 143 -8.32 3.42 4.61
CA ALA A 143 -9.73 3.78 4.78
C ALA A 143 -10.11 4.10 6.25
N ALA A 144 -9.53 3.38 7.21
CA ALA A 144 -9.70 3.63 8.65
C ALA A 144 -8.97 4.90 9.13
N LEU A 145 -8.01 5.41 8.36
CA LEU A 145 -7.20 6.61 8.64
C LEU A 145 -7.67 7.85 7.86
N ARG A 146 -8.90 7.86 7.35
CA ARG A 146 -9.43 8.95 6.51
C ARG A 146 -9.37 10.33 7.17
N ASP A 147 -9.46 10.38 8.51
CA ASP A 147 -9.42 11.61 9.31
C ASP A 147 -7.98 11.89 9.85
N ASP A 148 -6.99 11.11 9.44
CA ASP A 148 -5.59 11.28 9.86
C ASP A 148 -4.98 12.46 9.10
N PRO A 149 -4.51 13.52 9.80
CA PRO A 149 -3.94 14.71 9.16
C PRO A 149 -2.64 14.41 8.40
N GLN A 150 -1.90 13.37 8.78
CA GLN A 150 -0.67 13.00 8.06
C GLN A 150 -0.99 12.34 6.73
N VAL A 151 -2.05 11.52 6.65
CA VAL A 151 -2.54 10.98 5.37
C VAL A 151 -3.03 12.12 4.47
N ALA A 152 -3.80 13.08 5.01
CA ALA A 152 -4.26 14.23 4.25
C ALA A 152 -3.07 15.06 3.71
N THR A 153 -2.08 15.32 4.55
CA THR A 153 -0.86 16.05 4.16
C THR A 153 -0.08 15.31 3.06
N LEU A 154 0.08 13.98 3.17
CA LEU A 154 0.73 13.17 2.15
C LEU A 154 -0.01 13.28 0.80
N VAL A 155 -1.33 13.16 0.82
CA VAL A 155 -2.17 13.26 -0.39
C VAL A 155 -2.03 14.64 -1.05
N ASP A 156 -2.09 15.72 -0.27
CA ASP A 156 -1.96 17.07 -0.81
C ASP A 156 -0.56 17.32 -1.41
N ARG A 157 0.49 16.84 -0.77
CA ARG A 157 1.86 16.91 -1.28
C ARG A 157 2.02 16.10 -2.57
N LEU A 158 1.47 14.89 -2.63
CA LEU A 158 1.50 14.04 -3.84
C LEU A 158 0.72 14.67 -5.00
N ARG A 159 -0.42 15.29 -4.73
CA ARG A 159 -1.19 16.02 -5.77
C ARG A 159 -0.39 17.20 -6.34
N ALA A 160 0.43 17.86 -5.52
CA ALA A 160 1.30 18.93 -5.98
C ALA A 160 2.53 18.42 -6.75
N ALA A 161 3.05 17.24 -6.40
CA ALA A 161 4.29 16.69 -6.95
C ALA A 161 4.09 15.84 -8.21
N SER A 162 2.91 15.21 -8.39
CA SER A 162 2.65 14.27 -9.50
C SER A 162 1.32 14.58 -10.20
N PRO A 163 1.35 15.00 -11.47
CA PRO A 163 0.15 15.17 -12.28
C PRO A 163 -0.68 13.89 -12.38
N GLU A 164 -0.04 12.74 -12.52
CA GLU A 164 -0.74 11.45 -12.61
C GLU A 164 -1.45 11.12 -11.29
N PHE A 165 -0.82 11.39 -10.14
CA PHE A 165 -1.48 11.22 -8.86
C PHE A 165 -2.69 12.15 -8.73
N ALA A 166 -2.55 13.42 -9.10
CA ALA A 166 -3.62 14.42 -9.05
C ALA A 166 -4.82 14.01 -9.92
N ASP A 167 -4.56 13.43 -11.11
CA ASP A 167 -5.58 12.94 -12.04
C ASP A 167 -6.27 11.66 -11.54
N TRP A 168 -5.50 10.71 -10.98
CA TRP A 168 -6.03 9.40 -10.59
C TRP A 168 -6.65 9.37 -9.20
N TRP A 169 -6.20 10.23 -8.28
CA TRP A 169 -6.74 10.27 -6.92
C TRP A 169 -8.26 10.46 -6.85
N PRO A 170 -8.93 11.30 -7.66
CA PRO A 170 -10.39 11.45 -7.62
C PRO A 170 -11.18 10.25 -8.16
N GLN A 171 -10.54 9.32 -8.90
CA GLN A 171 -11.24 8.22 -9.60
C GLN A 171 -11.80 7.14 -8.67
N LEU A 172 -11.47 7.20 -7.37
CA LEU A 172 -12.03 6.37 -6.29
C LEU A 172 -11.87 4.84 -6.45
N ASP A 173 -10.97 4.40 -7.33
CA ASP A 173 -10.65 2.98 -7.45
C ASP A 173 -10.09 2.44 -6.13
N VAL A 174 -10.56 1.28 -5.72
CA VAL A 174 -10.06 0.53 -4.57
C VAL A 174 -9.68 -0.87 -4.99
N ALA A 175 -8.61 -1.39 -4.43
CA ALA A 175 -8.19 -2.76 -4.64
C ALA A 175 -7.61 -3.36 -3.36
N GLN A 176 -7.86 -4.63 -3.15
CA GLN A 176 -7.14 -5.37 -2.13
C GLN A 176 -5.79 -5.84 -2.67
N PHE A 177 -4.85 -6.03 -1.75
CA PHE A 177 -3.57 -6.64 -2.09
C PHE A 177 -3.79 -8.03 -2.71
N GLN A 178 -3.09 -8.29 -3.82
CA GLN A 178 -3.04 -9.60 -4.45
C GLN A 178 -1.58 -9.95 -4.73
N THR A 179 -1.22 -11.19 -4.43
CA THR A 179 0.06 -11.76 -4.84
C THR A 179 0.22 -11.65 -6.34
N ARG A 180 1.38 -11.15 -6.79
CA ARG A 180 1.65 -10.95 -8.22
C ARG A 180 3.13 -10.95 -8.54
N LEU A 181 3.44 -11.21 -9.78
CA LEU A 181 4.78 -11.02 -10.32
C LEU A 181 5.01 -9.52 -10.56
N ARG A 182 6.18 -9.06 -10.15
CA ARG A 182 6.72 -7.74 -10.50
C ARG A 182 7.99 -7.90 -11.30
N ARG A 183 8.04 -7.17 -12.42
CA ARG A 183 9.23 -7.06 -13.26
C ARG A 183 9.88 -5.71 -13.04
N TYR A 184 11.20 -5.74 -12.93
CA TYR A 184 12.02 -4.56 -12.73
C TYR A 184 13.10 -4.48 -13.79
N HIS A 185 13.37 -3.28 -14.25
CA HIS A 185 14.53 -2.96 -15.12
C HIS A 185 15.58 -2.25 -14.26
N HIS A 186 16.32 -3.04 -13.50
CA HIS A 186 17.32 -2.47 -12.60
C HIS A 186 18.58 -2.06 -13.42
N PRO A 187 19.08 -0.78 -13.27
CA PRO A 187 20.11 -0.24 -14.14
C PRO A 187 21.45 -1.01 -14.07
N ARG A 188 21.67 -1.78 -13.00
CA ARG A 188 22.91 -2.55 -12.80
C ARG A 188 22.70 -4.06 -12.75
N ALA A 189 21.58 -4.52 -12.22
CA ALA A 189 21.28 -5.96 -12.11
C ALA A 189 20.47 -6.50 -13.31
N GLY A 190 20.07 -5.62 -14.24
CA GLY A 190 19.27 -6.00 -15.41
C GLY A 190 17.80 -6.27 -15.08
N GLU A 191 17.16 -7.13 -15.84
CA GLU A 191 15.78 -7.53 -15.60
C GLU A 191 15.70 -8.43 -14.38
N LEU A 192 14.80 -8.08 -13.43
CA LEU A 192 14.55 -8.84 -12.23
C LEU A 192 13.06 -9.17 -12.14
N VAL A 193 12.75 -10.38 -11.69
CA VAL A 193 11.35 -10.82 -11.51
C VAL A 193 11.17 -11.38 -10.12
N PHE A 194 10.17 -10.86 -9.41
CA PHE A 194 9.85 -11.32 -8.07
C PHE A 194 8.35 -11.55 -7.91
N GLU A 195 7.99 -12.52 -7.10
CA GLU A 195 6.64 -12.67 -6.57
C GLU A 195 6.49 -11.75 -5.35
N TYR A 196 5.56 -10.80 -5.45
CA TYR A 196 5.31 -9.79 -4.42
C TYR A 196 4.30 -10.31 -3.40
N GLN A 197 4.74 -10.49 -2.16
CA GLN A 197 3.94 -10.99 -1.04
C GLN A 197 3.81 -9.92 0.06
N GLN A 198 2.63 -9.85 0.68
CA GLN A 198 2.38 -8.99 1.83
C GLN A 198 1.79 -9.80 2.97
N LEU A 199 2.34 -9.61 4.16
CA LEU A 199 1.92 -10.26 5.40
C LEU A 199 1.57 -9.21 6.44
N THR A 200 0.53 -9.46 7.23
CA THR A 200 0.18 -8.64 8.39
C THR A 200 0.53 -9.42 9.66
N PRO A 201 1.50 -8.96 10.45
CA PRO A 201 1.85 -9.62 11.71
C PRO A 201 0.70 -9.54 12.70
N SER A 202 0.33 -10.66 13.33
CA SER A 202 -0.82 -10.72 14.25
C SER A 202 -0.64 -9.83 15.48
N GLU A 203 0.60 -9.70 15.99
CA GLU A 203 0.90 -8.87 17.16
C GLU A 203 0.94 -7.36 16.83
N TRP A 204 1.18 -7.01 15.55
CA TRP A 204 1.26 -5.63 15.07
C TRP A 204 0.42 -5.45 13.81
N PRO A 205 -0.92 -5.48 13.93
CA PRO A 205 -1.83 -5.49 12.77
C PRO A 205 -1.81 -4.17 11.96
N SER A 206 -1.24 -3.11 12.50
CA SER A 206 -1.00 -1.86 11.77
C SER A 206 0.22 -1.91 10.84
N LEU A 207 1.13 -2.87 11.05
CA LEU A 207 2.32 -3.04 10.23
C LEU A 207 2.08 -4.02 9.09
N ARG A 208 2.83 -3.86 8.01
CA ARG A 208 2.85 -4.78 6.87
C ARG A 208 4.29 -5.20 6.59
N VAL A 209 4.55 -6.49 6.55
CA VAL A 209 5.81 -7.04 6.06
C VAL A 209 5.62 -7.37 4.59
N VAL A 210 6.44 -6.78 3.75
CA VAL A 210 6.44 -7.04 2.32
C VAL A 210 7.72 -7.76 1.95
N CYS A 211 7.60 -8.84 1.19
CA CYS A 211 8.75 -9.56 0.64
C CYS A 211 8.57 -9.79 -0.86
N GLN A 212 9.68 -9.80 -1.55
CA GLN A 212 9.75 -10.00 -2.99
C GLN A 212 10.53 -11.30 -3.22
N LEU A 213 9.76 -12.40 -3.36
CA LEU A 213 10.32 -13.74 -3.43
C LEU A 213 10.83 -14.03 -4.84
N PRO A 214 12.04 -14.56 -5.01
CA PRO A 214 12.50 -15.03 -6.30
C PRO A 214 11.65 -16.22 -6.75
N LEU A 215 11.42 -16.33 -8.06
CA LEU A 215 10.74 -17.49 -8.60
C LEU A 215 11.65 -18.73 -8.55
N PRO A 216 11.09 -19.93 -8.45
CA PRO A 216 11.89 -21.14 -8.54
C PRO A 216 12.69 -21.20 -9.84
N GLY A 217 14.03 -21.32 -9.73
CA GLY A 217 14.94 -21.35 -10.87
C GLY A 217 15.27 -19.99 -11.50
N ASP A 218 14.77 -18.89 -10.94
CA ASP A 218 15.15 -17.54 -11.33
C ASP A 218 16.30 -17.02 -10.45
N ASP A 219 17.26 -16.33 -11.03
CA ASP A 219 18.48 -15.83 -10.38
C ASP A 219 18.41 -14.34 -10.02
N SER A 220 17.21 -13.74 -10.04
CA SER A 220 17.01 -12.30 -9.82
C SER A 220 17.54 -11.84 -8.46
N ALA A 221 17.33 -12.65 -7.40
CA ALA A 221 17.78 -12.29 -6.07
C ALA A 221 19.32 -12.35 -5.96
N GLU A 222 19.92 -13.37 -6.52
CA GLU A 222 21.37 -13.55 -6.57
C GLU A 222 22.05 -12.45 -7.39
N ARG A 223 21.50 -12.09 -8.55
CA ARG A 223 22.00 -10.99 -9.38
C ARG A 223 21.91 -9.66 -8.65
N LEU A 224 20.81 -9.40 -7.95
CA LEU A 224 20.66 -8.21 -7.13
C LEU A 224 21.64 -8.21 -5.93
N ALA A 225 21.85 -9.37 -5.30
CA ALA A 225 22.77 -9.52 -4.17
C ALA A 225 24.24 -9.43 -4.58
N ALA A 226 24.59 -9.93 -5.79
CA ALA A 226 25.95 -9.90 -6.32
C ALA A 226 26.43 -8.48 -6.64
N TRP A 227 25.51 -7.55 -6.84
CA TRP A 227 25.88 -6.17 -7.06
C TRP A 227 26.47 -5.57 -5.77
N ARG A 228 27.74 -5.20 -5.83
CA ARG A 228 28.43 -4.44 -4.78
C ARG A 228 28.53 -2.99 -5.24
N GLU A 229 28.21 -2.05 -4.37
CA GLU A 229 28.67 -0.69 -4.57
C GLU A 229 30.18 -0.72 -4.72
N ILE A 230 30.65 -0.28 -5.87
CA ILE A 230 32.06 0.03 -6.03
C ILE A 230 32.24 1.35 -5.26
N ALA A 231 32.94 1.25 -4.13
CA ALA A 231 33.27 2.37 -3.25
C ALA A 231 34.05 3.46 -4.01
#